data_01579d244702be923520ed84a2513a22
#
_entry.id   01579d244702be923520ed84a2513a22
#
_cell.length_a   1.000
_cell.length_b   1.000
_cell.length_c   1.000
_cell.angle_alpha   90.00
_cell.angle_beta   90.00
_cell.angle_gamma   90.00
#
_symmetry.space_group_name_H-M   'P 1'
#
loop_
_entity.id
_entity.type
_entity.pdbx_description
1 polymer ?
#
loop_
_entity_poly.entity_id
_entity_poly.type
_entity_poly.pdbx_seq_one_letter_code
_entity_poly.pdbx_strand_id
1 'polypeptide(L)'
;MLWPHRPDNWRDGAKPAQKAYADVARGIAQYEPVIVGVNPEDYAAAHYVLTGEENILVVEMTSDDSWIRDCGPTFVVNDDGDVRAVHWHFNAWGGLVDGLYFPWDQDALVGLKVADLAGVDRYRPDSFVLEGGSIHVDGEGTVMTTEMCLLSEGRNPELSKEQIENY
;
A
#
# COMPACT_ATOMS: atom_id res chain seq x y z
N MET A 1 -7.53 1.65 3.38
CA MET A 1 -6.47 2.25 4.24
C MET A 1 -5.89 1.16 5.13
N LEU A 2 -4.66 1.30 5.65
CA LEU A 2 -4.11 0.44 6.73
C LEU A 2 -4.04 1.25 8.03
N TRP A 3 -4.26 0.57 9.16
CA TRP A 3 -4.28 1.22 10.46
C TRP A 3 -2.86 1.40 11.01
N PRO A 4 -2.43 2.60 11.44
CA PRO A 4 -1.10 2.83 11.98
C PRO A 4 -0.94 2.21 13.37
N HIS A 5 0.16 1.45 13.57
CA HIS A 5 0.39 0.73 14.82
C HIS A 5 1.85 0.70 15.26
N ARG A 6 2.79 0.82 14.33
CA ARG A 6 4.21 0.58 14.56
C ARG A 6 4.85 1.64 15.47
N PRO A 7 5.37 1.30 16.68
CA PRO A 7 5.80 2.29 17.67
C PRO A 7 7.14 2.95 17.35
N ASP A 8 7.96 2.38 16.48
CA ASP A 8 9.22 2.97 16.03
C ASP A 8 9.02 4.01 14.91
N ASN A 9 7.87 3.96 14.21
CA ASN A 9 7.48 4.96 13.20
C ASN A 9 6.50 6.01 13.78
N TRP A 10 5.62 5.59 14.71
CA TRP A 10 4.54 6.44 15.20
C TRP A 10 4.69 6.73 16.68
N ARG A 11 4.88 7.99 17.04
CA ARG A 11 4.98 8.44 18.43
C ARG A 11 3.72 8.10 19.24
N ASP A 12 3.89 8.03 20.55
CA ASP A 12 2.79 7.85 21.54
C ASP A 12 1.92 6.62 21.24
N GLY A 13 2.55 5.49 20.83
CA GLY A 13 1.85 4.26 20.49
C GLY A 13 0.86 4.42 19.34
N ALA A 14 1.23 5.23 18.37
CA ALA A 14 0.45 5.57 17.17
C ALA A 14 -0.86 6.34 17.42
N LYS A 15 -1.20 6.72 18.65
CA LYS A 15 -2.49 7.34 18.96
C LYS A 15 -2.80 8.63 18.16
N PRO A 16 -1.86 9.57 17.97
CA PRO A 16 -2.10 10.74 17.13
C PRO A 16 -2.34 10.39 15.66
N ALA A 17 -1.60 9.40 15.14
CA ALA A 17 -1.76 8.92 13.77
C ALA A 17 -3.11 8.19 13.61
N GLN A 18 -3.48 7.32 14.53
CA GLN A 18 -4.78 6.63 14.54
C GLN A 18 -5.95 7.62 14.51
N LYS A 19 -5.86 8.70 15.30
CA LYS A 19 -6.87 9.76 15.25
C LYS A 19 -6.94 10.42 13.87
N ALA A 20 -5.80 10.80 13.30
CA ALA A 20 -5.75 11.43 11.98
C ALA A 20 -6.29 10.51 10.88
N TYR A 21 -5.94 9.21 10.93
CA TYR A 21 -6.44 8.21 9.97
C TYR A 21 -7.94 7.99 10.10
N ALA A 22 -8.48 7.98 11.32
CA ALA A 22 -9.93 7.93 11.55
C ALA A 22 -10.65 9.16 10.99
N ASP A 23 -10.09 10.35 11.20
CA ASP A 23 -10.66 11.59 10.68
C ASP A 23 -10.64 11.61 9.13
N VAL A 24 -9.55 11.13 8.51
CA VAL A 24 -9.45 10.97 7.04
C VAL A 24 -10.45 9.92 6.53
N ALA A 25 -10.55 8.76 7.18
CA ALA A 25 -11.51 7.72 6.79
C ALA A 25 -12.95 8.26 6.81
N ARG A 26 -13.33 9.01 7.84
CA ARG A 26 -14.65 9.67 7.93
C ARG A 26 -14.85 10.72 6.83
N GLY A 27 -13.79 11.47 6.51
CA GLY A 27 -13.84 12.46 5.42
C GLY A 27 -14.12 11.81 4.07
N ILE A 28 -13.44 10.70 3.76
CA ILE A 28 -13.61 9.94 2.52
C ILE A 28 -14.97 9.23 2.49
N ALA A 29 -15.40 8.66 3.62
CA ALA A 29 -16.67 7.91 3.73
C ALA A 29 -17.93 8.72 3.41
N GLN A 30 -17.82 10.04 3.38
CA GLN A 30 -18.92 10.91 2.92
C GLN A 30 -19.17 10.79 1.40
N TYR A 31 -18.21 10.27 0.64
CA TYR A 31 -18.24 10.24 -0.82
C TYR A 31 -18.14 8.83 -1.39
N GLU A 32 -17.39 7.94 -0.72
CA GLU A 32 -17.13 6.58 -1.18
C GLU A 32 -16.88 5.61 0.00
N PRO A 33 -17.12 4.30 -0.19
CA PRO A 33 -16.79 3.30 0.84
C PRO A 33 -15.30 3.25 1.16
N VAL A 34 -14.98 3.12 2.45
CA VAL A 34 -13.61 3.00 2.96
C VAL A 34 -13.43 1.64 3.61
N ILE A 35 -12.42 0.91 3.19
CA ILE A 35 -11.98 -0.31 3.87
C ILE A 35 -10.72 0.02 4.67
N VAL A 36 -10.72 -0.33 5.95
CA VAL A 36 -9.61 -0.14 6.87
C VAL A 36 -9.07 -1.50 7.29
N GLY A 37 -7.89 -1.88 6.78
CA GLY A 37 -7.16 -3.07 7.20
C GLY A 37 -6.46 -2.85 8.51
N VAL A 38 -6.63 -3.77 9.45
CA VAL A 38 -6.15 -3.64 10.82
C VAL A 38 -5.53 -4.95 11.29
N ASN A 39 -4.39 -4.90 11.96
CA ASN A 39 -3.80 -6.07 12.58
C ASN A 39 -4.75 -6.65 13.66
N PRO A 40 -4.80 -7.98 13.83
CA PRO A 40 -5.72 -8.63 14.78
C PRO A 40 -5.67 -8.06 16.19
N GLU A 41 -4.48 -7.72 16.68
CA GLU A 41 -4.27 -7.14 18.02
C GLU A 41 -4.87 -5.75 18.21
N ASP A 42 -4.97 -4.97 17.13
CA ASP A 42 -5.52 -3.61 17.16
C ASP A 42 -7.00 -3.56 16.70
N TYR A 43 -7.54 -4.69 16.20
CA TYR A 43 -8.85 -4.72 15.56
C TYR A 43 -9.96 -4.17 16.47
N ALA A 44 -10.04 -4.62 17.71
CA ALA A 44 -11.10 -4.20 18.63
C ALA A 44 -11.04 -2.68 18.91
N ALA A 45 -9.84 -2.12 19.02
CA ALA A 45 -9.64 -0.69 19.28
C ALA A 45 -10.00 0.15 18.04
N ALA A 46 -9.55 -0.26 16.85
CA ALA A 46 -9.86 0.41 15.60
C ALA A 46 -11.35 0.35 15.29
N HIS A 47 -11.96 -0.84 15.44
CA HIS A 47 -13.39 -1.03 15.26
C HIS A 47 -14.22 -0.13 16.20
N TYR A 48 -13.83 -0.01 17.47
CA TYR A 48 -14.49 0.89 18.42
C TYR A 48 -14.41 2.35 18.00
N VAL A 49 -13.25 2.81 17.51
CA VAL A 49 -13.03 4.19 17.05
C VAL A 49 -13.86 4.52 15.80
N LEU A 50 -14.05 3.53 14.91
CA LEU A 50 -14.74 3.68 13.63
C LEU A 50 -16.19 3.17 13.64
N THR A 51 -16.68 2.71 14.80
CA THR A 51 -18.07 2.23 14.95
C THR A 51 -19.09 3.33 14.64
N GLY A 52 -20.18 2.97 13.94
CA GLY A 52 -21.30 3.86 13.62
C GLY A 52 -21.15 4.62 12.30
N GLU A 53 -20.06 4.40 11.58
CA GLU A 53 -19.85 5.00 10.25
C GLU A 53 -20.35 4.04 9.16
N GLU A 54 -21.41 4.40 8.44
CA GLU A 54 -22.09 3.50 7.48
C GLU A 54 -21.21 3.05 6.31
N ASN A 55 -20.27 3.89 5.86
CA ASN A 55 -19.40 3.62 4.72
C ASN A 55 -17.98 3.22 5.10
N ILE A 56 -17.72 2.83 6.37
CA ILE A 56 -16.41 2.35 6.81
C ILE A 56 -16.51 0.87 7.20
N LEU A 57 -15.74 0.04 6.51
CA LEU A 57 -15.60 -1.38 6.82
C LEU A 57 -14.21 -1.63 7.42
N VAL A 58 -14.18 -2.13 8.65
CA VAL A 58 -12.95 -2.57 9.32
C VAL A 58 -12.76 -4.06 9.07
N VAL A 59 -11.60 -4.44 8.54
CA VAL A 59 -11.24 -5.83 8.23
C VAL A 59 -9.91 -6.22 8.89
N GLU A 60 -9.77 -7.46 9.30
CA GLU A 60 -8.47 -7.97 9.73
C GLU A 60 -7.54 -8.11 8.53
N MET A 61 -6.41 -7.43 8.58
CA MET A 61 -5.36 -7.50 7.57
C MET A 61 -4.01 -7.21 8.22
N THR A 62 -3.18 -8.23 8.34
CA THR A 62 -1.81 -8.06 8.88
C THR A 62 -0.97 -7.21 7.93
N SER A 63 -0.26 -6.25 8.51
CA SER A 63 0.74 -5.41 7.85
C SER A 63 1.86 -5.10 8.83
N ASP A 64 3.02 -4.69 8.33
CA ASP A 64 4.11 -4.21 9.18
C ASP A 64 3.92 -2.74 9.54
N ASP A 65 3.28 -1.95 8.65
CA ASP A 65 2.87 -0.57 8.93
C ASP A 65 1.72 -0.11 7.99
N SER A 66 1.40 1.17 7.97
CA SER A 66 0.18 1.73 7.35
C SER A 66 0.38 2.35 5.95
N TRP A 67 1.41 1.94 5.22
CA TRP A 67 1.84 2.54 3.94
C TRP A 67 1.18 1.90 2.71
N ILE A 68 -0.16 1.83 2.69
CA ILE A 68 -0.90 1.16 1.61
C ILE A 68 -0.68 1.78 0.22
N ARG A 69 -0.33 3.06 0.14
CA ARG A 69 0.02 3.71 -1.12
C ARG A 69 1.23 3.04 -1.76
N ASP A 70 2.17 2.56 -0.94
CA ASP A 70 3.45 2.04 -1.38
C ASP A 70 3.46 0.51 -1.47
N CYS A 71 2.88 -0.20 -0.50
CA CYS A 71 2.83 -1.66 -0.47
C CYS A 71 1.55 -2.26 -1.07
N GLY A 72 0.54 -1.45 -1.34
CA GLY A 72 -0.70 -1.86 -2.02
C GLY A 72 -0.49 -2.10 -3.52
N PRO A 73 -1.46 -2.74 -4.20
CA PRO A 73 -1.38 -2.97 -5.63
C PRO A 73 -1.69 -1.70 -6.43
N THR A 74 -1.20 -1.66 -7.67
CA THR A 74 -1.70 -0.73 -8.68
C THR A 74 -2.82 -1.41 -9.45
N PHE A 75 -4.00 -0.80 -9.49
CA PHE A 75 -5.09 -1.31 -10.33
C PHE A 75 -4.97 -0.76 -11.75
N VAL A 76 -5.07 -1.65 -12.70
CA VAL A 76 -5.11 -1.32 -14.13
C VAL A 76 -6.45 -1.77 -14.72
N VAL A 77 -6.90 -1.06 -15.74
CA VAL A 77 -8.17 -1.34 -16.41
C VAL A 77 -7.92 -1.42 -17.92
N ASN A 78 -8.55 -2.39 -18.60
CA ASN A 78 -8.50 -2.51 -20.05
C ASN A 78 -9.67 -1.75 -20.72
N ASP A 79 -9.70 -1.74 -22.04
CA ASP A 79 -10.74 -1.07 -22.83
C ASP A 79 -12.14 -1.68 -22.63
N ASP A 80 -12.22 -2.92 -22.20
CA ASP A 80 -13.48 -3.62 -21.88
C ASP A 80 -13.99 -3.35 -20.46
N GLY A 81 -13.20 -2.62 -19.65
CA GLY A 81 -13.50 -2.31 -18.26
C GLY A 81 -13.10 -3.38 -17.25
N ASP A 82 -12.39 -4.43 -17.66
CA ASP A 82 -11.87 -5.44 -16.75
C ASP A 82 -10.74 -4.85 -15.91
N VAL A 83 -10.78 -5.12 -14.61
CA VAL A 83 -9.80 -4.62 -13.64
C VAL A 83 -8.84 -5.74 -13.25
N ARG A 84 -7.56 -5.43 -13.18
CA ARG A 84 -6.52 -6.31 -12.66
C ARG A 84 -5.63 -5.57 -11.67
N ALA A 85 -5.16 -6.27 -10.63
CA ALA A 85 -4.21 -5.76 -9.66
C ALA A 85 -2.78 -6.13 -10.06
N VAL A 86 -1.91 -5.14 -10.18
CA VAL A 86 -0.46 -5.35 -10.29
C VAL A 86 0.13 -5.33 -8.88
N HIS A 87 0.62 -6.49 -8.44
CA HIS A 87 1.24 -6.65 -7.12
C HIS A 87 2.76 -6.54 -7.25
N TRP A 88 3.29 -5.36 -6.96
CA TRP A 88 4.72 -5.08 -6.97
C TRP A 88 5.48 -5.76 -5.83
N HIS A 89 6.77 -5.93 -5.98
CA HIS A 89 7.61 -6.25 -4.83
C HIS A 89 7.81 -5.00 -3.97
N PHE A 90 7.65 -5.15 -2.66
CA PHE A 90 7.87 -4.10 -1.68
C PHE A 90 8.96 -4.51 -0.71
N ASN A 91 9.88 -3.60 -0.38
CA ASN A 91 11.01 -3.85 0.51
C ASN A 91 11.30 -2.68 1.46
N ALA A 92 10.26 -2.00 1.93
CA ALA A 92 10.36 -0.88 2.85
C ALA A 92 11.27 0.25 2.35
N TRP A 93 11.21 0.57 1.03
CA TRP A 93 11.94 1.64 0.33
C TRP A 93 13.46 1.46 0.27
N GLY A 94 13.97 0.25 0.37
CA GLY A 94 15.42 0.05 0.18
C GLY A 94 15.98 -1.22 0.78
N GLY A 95 15.13 -2.09 1.30
CA GLY A 95 15.53 -3.38 1.82
C GLY A 95 16.55 -3.26 2.95
N LEU A 96 17.64 -4.00 2.86
CA LEU A 96 18.73 -3.97 3.85
C LEU A 96 19.75 -2.85 3.60
N VAL A 97 19.63 -2.08 2.51
CA VAL A 97 20.55 -0.98 2.17
C VAL A 97 20.14 0.29 2.90
N ASP A 98 18.92 0.75 2.67
CA ASP A 98 18.40 2.02 3.20
C ASP A 98 16.90 1.94 3.53
N GLY A 99 16.34 0.75 3.70
CA GLY A 99 14.95 0.53 4.09
C GLY A 99 14.60 1.17 5.42
N LEU A 100 13.36 1.66 5.54
CA LEU A 100 12.89 2.35 6.73
C LEU A 100 12.74 1.43 7.94
N TYR A 101 12.36 0.15 7.72
CA TYR A 101 12.18 -0.85 8.78
C TYR A 101 12.42 -2.27 8.28
N PHE A 102 12.60 -3.16 9.24
CA PHE A 102 12.71 -4.60 9.07
C PHE A 102 12.00 -5.31 10.25
N PRO A 103 11.25 -6.41 10.03
CA PRO A 103 10.89 -7.00 8.72
C PRO A 103 9.84 -6.16 7.96
N TRP A 104 9.59 -6.51 6.68
CA TRP A 104 8.53 -5.95 5.82
C TRP A 104 7.73 -7.04 5.10
N ASP A 105 7.82 -8.28 5.56
CA ASP A 105 7.22 -9.43 4.91
C ASP A 105 5.69 -9.40 4.89
N GLN A 106 5.04 -8.78 5.90
CA GLN A 106 3.61 -8.61 5.91
C GLN A 106 3.16 -7.51 4.95
N ASP A 107 3.89 -6.41 4.88
CA ASP A 107 3.64 -5.34 3.91
C ASP A 107 3.87 -5.82 2.46
N ALA A 108 4.88 -6.66 2.23
CA ALA A 108 5.13 -7.29 0.93
C ALA A 108 3.98 -8.20 0.45
N LEU A 109 3.03 -8.56 1.32
CA LEU A 109 1.84 -9.34 0.99
C LEU A 109 0.55 -8.50 0.92
N VAL A 110 0.59 -7.21 1.29
CA VAL A 110 -0.60 -6.36 1.29
C VAL A 110 -1.24 -6.28 -0.09
N GLY A 111 -0.44 -6.15 -1.15
CA GLY A 111 -0.96 -6.11 -2.52
C GLY A 111 -1.78 -7.34 -2.89
N LEU A 112 -1.38 -8.55 -2.44
CA LEU A 112 -2.15 -9.78 -2.63
C LEU A 112 -3.44 -9.76 -1.84
N LYS A 113 -3.38 -9.39 -0.55
CA LYS A 113 -4.54 -9.33 0.35
C LYS A 113 -5.60 -8.36 -0.16
N VAL A 114 -5.16 -7.22 -0.70
CA VAL A 114 -6.06 -6.21 -1.29
C VAL A 114 -6.69 -6.71 -2.59
N ALA A 115 -5.94 -7.38 -3.47
CA ALA A 115 -6.48 -7.97 -4.70
C ALA A 115 -7.53 -9.05 -4.39
N ASP A 116 -7.25 -9.93 -3.41
CA ASP A 116 -8.21 -10.95 -2.96
C ASP A 116 -9.47 -10.32 -2.35
N LEU A 117 -9.32 -9.27 -1.55
CA LEU A 117 -10.45 -8.52 -0.98
C LEU A 117 -11.30 -7.82 -2.03
N ALA A 118 -10.66 -7.31 -3.09
CA ALA A 118 -11.35 -6.68 -4.22
C ALA A 118 -11.97 -7.70 -5.20
N GLY A 119 -11.63 -8.99 -5.08
CA GLY A 119 -12.12 -10.04 -5.95
C GLY A 119 -11.64 -9.91 -7.41
N VAL A 120 -10.45 -9.37 -7.62
CA VAL A 120 -9.88 -9.16 -8.97
C VAL A 120 -8.67 -10.04 -9.23
N ASP A 121 -8.44 -10.35 -10.51
CA ASP A 121 -7.23 -11.03 -10.95
C ASP A 121 -6.00 -10.20 -10.63
N ARG A 122 -4.88 -10.89 -10.40
CA ARG A 122 -3.60 -10.25 -10.09
C ARG A 122 -2.49 -10.69 -11.04
N TYR A 123 -1.55 -9.77 -11.24
CA TYR A 123 -0.28 -10.00 -11.90
C TYR A 123 0.85 -9.59 -10.95
N ARG A 124 1.92 -10.37 -10.91
CA ARG A 124 3.12 -10.03 -10.14
C ARG A 124 4.33 -10.05 -11.07
N PRO A 125 4.99 -8.91 -11.30
CA PRO A 125 6.24 -8.86 -12.05
C PRO A 125 7.35 -9.64 -11.35
N ASP A 126 8.22 -10.28 -12.10
CA ASP A 126 9.37 -10.97 -11.55
C ASP A 126 10.39 -9.96 -11.01
N SER A 127 10.67 -10.05 -9.70
CA SER A 127 11.75 -9.32 -9.01
C SER A 127 11.78 -7.81 -9.19
N PHE A 128 10.65 -7.16 -9.54
CA PHE A 128 10.60 -5.72 -9.74
C PHE A 128 10.05 -5.00 -8.50
N VAL A 129 10.91 -4.23 -7.83
CA VAL A 129 10.53 -3.41 -6.68
C VAL A 129 9.98 -2.07 -7.16
N LEU A 130 8.74 -1.77 -6.78
CA LEU A 130 8.08 -0.49 -7.05
C LEU A 130 7.10 -0.17 -5.94
N GLU A 131 7.19 1.02 -5.42
CA GLU A 131 6.20 1.59 -4.52
C GLU A 131 5.16 2.39 -5.32
N GLY A 132 3.87 2.23 -5.02
CA GLY A 132 2.81 3.01 -5.68
C GLY A 132 2.96 4.52 -5.51
N GLY A 133 3.65 4.96 -4.44
CA GLY A 133 4.01 6.35 -4.21
C GLY A 133 5.16 6.87 -5.09
N SER A 134 5.92 5.97 -5.72
CA SER A 134 7.04 6.34 -6.60
C SER A 134 6.62 6.67 -8.05
N ILE A 135 5.37 6.42 -8.41
CA ILE A 135 4.83 6.68 -9.74
C ILE A 135 3.68 7.69 -9.70
N HIS A 136 3.56 8.47 -10.75
CA HIS A 136 2.42 9.34 -11.01
C HIS A 136 1.97 9.16 -12.46
N VAL A 137 0.67 9.03 -12.66
CA VAL A 137 0.08 8.73 -13.96
C VAL A 137 -0.99 9.75 -14.31
N ASP A 138 -1.19 10.04 -15.61
CA ASP A 138 -2.27 10.88 -16.10
C ASP A 138 -3.51 10.08 -16.55
N GLY A 139 -3.42 8.76 -16.58
CA GLY A 139 -4.47 7.86 -17.07
C GLY A 139 -4.56 7.78 -18.60
N GLU A 140 -3.67 8.44 -19.34
CA GLU A 140 -3.64 8.53 -20.80
C GLU A 140 -2.34 7.98 -21.41
N GLY A 141 -1.61 7.15 -20.66
CA GLY A 141 -0.38 6.49 -21.11
C GLY A 141 0.91 7.17 -20.68
N THR A 142 0.87 8.23 -19.88
CA THR A 142 2.06 8.86 -19.32
C THR A 142 2.32 8.40 -17.90
N VAL A 143 3.55 7.94 -17.63
CA VAL A 143 4.03 7.63 -16.27
C VAL A 143 5.20 8.54 -15.94
N MET A 144 5.16 9.17 -14.79
CA MET A 144 6.25 9.96 -14.22
C MET A 144 6.79 9.30 -12.96
N THR A 145 8.11 9.17 -12.88
CA THR A 145 8.82 8.62 -11.73
C THR A 145 10.16 9.30 -11.56
N THR A 146 10.97 8.91 -10.57
CA THR A 146 12.33 9.40 -10.37
C THR A 146 13.34 8.27 -10.42
N GLU A 147 14.55 8.57 -10.89
CA GLU A 147 15.64 7.61 -10.90
C GLU A 147 15.98 7.11 -9.48
N MET A 148 15.86 7.97 -8.47
CA MET A 148 16.07 7.60 -7.07
C MET A 148 15.12 6.48 -6.62
N CYS A 149 13.86 6.48 -7.04
CA CYS A 149 12.89 5.46 -6.64
C CYS A 149 13.10 4.11 -7.31
N LEU A 150 13.56 4.10 -8.57
CA LEU A 150 13.63 2.86 -9.36
C LEU A 150 15.06 2.33 -9.57
N LEU A 151 16.05 3.23 -9.69
CA LEU A 151 17.44 2.87 -10.02
C LEU A 151 18.37 2.84 -8.80
N SER A 152 17.85 3.06 -7.58
CA SER A 152 18.69 2.99 -6.39
C SER A 152 19.16 1.57 -6.09
N GLU A 153 20.32 1.44 -5.45
CA GLU A 153 20.90 0.17 -5.02
C GLU A 153 19.93 -0.64 -4.11
N GLY A 154 19.09 0.05 -3.35
CA GLY A 154 18.11 -0.57 -2.47
C GLY A 154 16.83 -1.05 -3.17
N ARG A 155 16.65 -0.79 -4.48
CA ARG A 155 15.44 -1.21 -5.22
C ARG A 155 15.76 -2.26 -6.27
N ASN A 156 16.27 -1.84 -7.43
CA ASN A 156 16.43 -2.70 -8.60
C ASN A 156 17.90 -2.70 -9.10
N PRO A 157 18.91 -3.07 -8.28
CA PRO A 157 20.32 -2.96 -8.64
C PRO A 157 20.71 -3.85 -9.83
N GLU A 158 19.95 -4.91 -10.08
CA GLU A 158 20.21 -5.87 -11.15
C GLU A 158 19.61 -5.46 -12.50
N LEU A 159 18.84 -4.37 -12.54
CA LEU A 159 18.14 -3.89 -13.75
C LEU A 159 18.79 -2.61 -14.28
N SER A 160 18.98 -2.57 -15.60
CA SER A 160 19.33 -1.32 -16.29
C SER A 160 18.10 -0.41 -16.43
N LYS A 161 18.34 0.89 -16.67
CA LYS A 161 17.27 1.85 -16.93
C LYS A 161 16.35 1.39 -18.06
N GLU A 162 16.93 0.90 -19.18
CA GLU A 162 16.17 0.40 -20.33
C GLU A 162 15.30 -0.81 -19.96
N GLN A 163 15.80 -1.70 -19.09
CA GLN A 163 15.00 -2.84 -18.60
C GLN A 163 13.82 -2.36 -17.74
N ILE A 164 14.04 -1.38 -16.86
CA ILE A 164 12.99 -0.79 -16.03
C ILE A 164 11.93 -0.09 -16.87
N GLU A 165 12.33 0.63 -17.95
CA GLU A 165 11.39 1.30 -18.85
C GLU A 165 10.53 0.33 -19.70
N ASN A 166 10.89 -0.96 -19.74
CA ASN A 166 10.15 -2.00 -20.44
C ASN A 166 9.19 -2.82 -19.53
N TYR A 167 9.19 -2.54 -18.22
CA TYR A 167 8.23 -3.13 -17.27
C TYR A 167 6.90 -2.38 -17.30
#